data_26578643a58f8401d1987ed1364c4fbe
#
_entry.id   26578643a58f8401d1987ed1364c4fbe
#
_cell.length_a   1.000
_cell.length_b   1.000
_cell.length_c   1.000
_cell.angle_alpha   90.00
_cell.angle_beta   90.00
_cell.angle_gamma   90.00
#
_symmetry.space_group_name_H-M   'P 1'
#
loop_
_entity.id
_entity.type
_entity.pdbx_description
1 polymer ?
#
loop_
_entity_poly.entity_id
_entity_poly.type
_entity_poly.pdbx_seq_one_letter_code
_entity_poly.pdbx_strand_id
1 'polypeptide(L)'
;MKILKRILIGTVLIILFGGILSVTNSSIQLDNSILINTEAERAYNSISDFSQFSKWSPFLVSDPQQKNWTTGMIGAVGSRFHWKSVAEAGEGFQELVEADPNSSVRIRCTITKPFESSPEFLYTISETTENTLKIKQSFEMQCSALDKLMM
;
A
#
# COMPACT_ATOMS: atom_id res chain seq x y z
N MET A 1 -23.15 42.78 24.15
CA MET A 1 -23.45 42.41 22.78
C MET A 1 -22.26 42.35 21.81
N LYS A 2 -21.37 43.34 21.78
CA LYS A 2 -20.21 43.33 20.83
C LYS A 2 -19.18 42.20 21.05
N ILE A 3 -18.91 41.84 22.33
CA ILE A 3 -17.96 40.79 22.72
C ILE A 3 -18.51 39.41 22.30
N LEU A 4 -19.81 39.14 22.56
CA LEU A 4 -20.43 37.87 22.21
C LEU A 4 -20.45 37.63 20.69
N LYS A 5 -20.68 38.69 19.87
CA LYS A 5 -20.55 38.61 18.41
C LYS A 5 -19.12 38.29 17.95
N ARG A 6 -18.10 38.84 18.59
CA ARG A 6 -16.69 38.58 18.24
C ARG A 6 -16.29 37.14 18.57
N ILE A 7 -16.76 36.61 19.71
CA ILE A 7 -16.54 35.21 20.09
C ILE A 7 -17.22 34.28 19.07
N LEU A 8 -18.49 34.54 18.74
CA LEU A 8 -19.24 33.73 17.77
C LEU A 8 -18.58 33.71 16.38
N ILE A 9 -18.09 34.86 15.89
CA ILE A 9 -17.37 34.96 14.60
C ILE A 9 -16.06 34.17 14.68
N GLY A 10 -15.31 34.29 15.78
CA GLY A 10 -14.07 33.53 15.99
C GLY A 10 -14.31 32.02 15.97
N THR A 11 -15.36 31.55 16.65
CA THR A 11 -15.72 30.12 16.67
C THR A 11 -16.13 29.60 15.27
N VAL A 12 -16.91 30.37 14.52
CA VAL A 12 -17.32 30.02 13.16
C VAL A 12 -16.10 29.95 12.23
N LEU A 13 -15.17 30.89 12.34
CA LEU A 13 -13.92 30.88 11.54
C LEU A 13 -13.03 29.66 11.86
N ILE A 14 -12.93 29.28 13.12
CA ILE A 14 -12.17 28.08 13.54
C ILE A 14 -12.84 26.82 12.97
N ILE A 15 -14.16 26.70 13.01
CA ILE A 15 -14.89 25.56 12.45
C ILE A 15 -14.74 25.51 10.93
N LEU A 16 -14.83 26.65 10.23
CA LEU A 16 -14.63 26.73 8.79
C LEU A 16 -13.20 26.39 8.39
N PHE A 17 -12.21 26.87 9.13
CA PHE A 17 -10.79 26.56 8.89
C PHE A 17 -10.47 25.09 9.17
N GLY A 18 -11.01 24.52 10.26
CA GLY A 18 -10.92 23.09 10.54
C GLY A 18 -11.63 22.22 9.49
N GLY A 19 -12.78 22.67 8.98
CA GLY A 19 -13.48 21.99 7.89
C GLY A 19 -12.71 21.99 6.58
N ILE A 20 -12.02 23.07 6.23
CA ILE A 20 -11.19 23.15 5.02
C ILE A 20 -9.95 22.22 5.14
N LEU A 21 -9.33 22.12 6.30
CA LEU A 21 -8.23 21.19 6.55
C LEU A 21 -8.63 19.72 6.43
N SER A 22 -9.89 19.40 6.77
CA SER A 22 -10.38 18.00 6.69
C SER A 22 -10.64 17.51 5.25
N VAL A 23 -10.75 18.40 4.26
CA VAL A 23 -11.09 18.05 2.88
C VAL A 23 -9.85 17.82 2.00
N THR A 24 -8.66 18.20 2.46
CA THR A 24 -7.43 17.98 1.68
C THR A 24 -6.88 16.57 1.90
N ASN A 25 -7.55 15.56 1.35
CA ASN A 25 -6.95 14.25 1.18
C ASN A 25 -5.78 14.40 0.20
N SER A 26 -4.61 13.97 0.60
CA SER A 26 -3.45 13.88 -0.29
C SER A 26 -2.98 12.45 -0.34
N SER A 27 -2.58 12.01 -1.52
CA SER A 27 -1.91 10.74 -1.70
C SER A 27 -0.40 10.95 -1.81
N ILE A 28 0.36 10.04 -1.22
CA ILE A 28 1.79 9.89 -1.48
C ILE A 28 1.90 8.83 -2.56
N GLN A 29 2.60 9.16 -3.65
CA GLN A 29 2.91 8.23 -4.72
C GLN A 29 4.43 8.09 -4.84
N LEU A 30 4.89 6.85 -4.91
CA LEU A 30 6.29 6.50 -5.13
C LEU A 30 6.36 5.46 -6.23
N ASP A 31 7.17 5.73 -7.24
CA ASP A 31 7.41 4.84 -8.37
C ASP A 31 8.84 4.30 -8.33
N ASN A 32 8.97 2.99 -8.54
CA ASN A 32 10.27 2.34 -8.72
C ASN A 32 10.20 1.37 -9.90
N SER A 33 11.31 1.11 -10.57
CA SER A 33 11.33 0.15 -11.67
C SER A 33 12.67 -0.58 -11.77
N ILE A 34 12.58 -1.83 -12.21
CA ILE A 34 13.74 -2.70 -12.48
C ILE A 34 13.61 -3.31 -13.86
N LEU A 35 14.76 -3.66 -14.45
CA LEU A 35 14.84 -4.47 -15.66
C LEU A 35 15.28 -5.88 -15.26
N ILE A 36 14.58 -6.88 -15.76
CA ILE A 36 14.91 -8.29 -15.49
C ILE A 36 14.85 -9.10 -16.78
N ASN A 37 15.68 -10.12 -16.85
CA ASN A 37 15.69 -11.08 -17.95
C ASN A 37 14.91 -12.33 -17.54
N THR A 38 13.61 -12.32 -17.81
CA THR A 38 12.68 -13.43 -17.55
C THR A 38 11.46 -13.32 -18.44
N GLU A 39 10.62 -14.33 -18.45
CA GLU A 39 9.33 -14.31 -19.16
C GLU A 39 8.26 -13.60 -18.33
N ALA A 40 7.29 -12.95 -19.01
CA ALA A 40 6.22 -12.17 -18.36
C ALA A 40 5.36 -13.03 -17.42
N GLU A 41 5.06 -14.26 -17.82
CA GLU A 41 4.31 -15.23 -17.00
C GLU A 41 5.02 -15.55 -15.69
N ARG A 42 6.35 -15.76 -15.74
CA ARG A 42 7.15 -16.04 -14.54
C ARG A 42 7.18 -14.84 -13.59
N ALA A 43 7.34 -13.64 -14.14
CA ALA A 43 7.30 -12.40 -13.36
C ALA A 43 5.94 -12.21 -12.70
N TYR A 44 4.86 -12.37 -13.48
CA TYR A 44 3.49 -12.28 -13.01
C TYR A 44 3.20 -13.27 -11.88
N ASN A 45 3.53 -14.55 -12.07
CA ASN A 45 3.32 -15.59 -11.08
C ASN A 45 4.13 -15.33 -9.79
N SER A 46 5.34 -14.77 -9.91
CA SER A 46 6.15 -14.44 -8.74
C SER A 46 5.54 -13.32 -7.88
N ILE A 47 4.75 -12.43 -8.47
CA ILE A 47 4.10 -11.31 -7.78
C ILE A 47 2.72 -11.70 -7.27
N SER A 48 1.91 -12.40 -8.10
CA SER A 48 0.51 -12.74 -7.79
C SER A 48 0.38 -13.93 -6.84
N ASP A 49 1.34 -14.85 -6.83
CA ASP A 49 1.35 -16.02 -5.96
C ASP A 49 2.03 -15.69 -4.63
N PHE A 50 1.25 -15.46 -3.60
CA PHE A 50 1.77 -15.15 -2.26
C PHE A 50 2.59 -16.28 -1.61
N SER A 51 2.55 -17.51 -2.13
CA SER A 51 3.48 -18.56 -1.68
C SER A 51 4.92 -18.28 -2.08
N GLN A 52 5.13 -17.46 -3.12
CA GLN A 52 6.44 -17.01 -3.59
C GLN A 52 6.96 -15.77 -2.83
N PHE A 53 6.07 -15.07 -2.11
CA PHE A 53 6.37 -13.80 -1.46
C PHE A 53 7.58 -13.86 -0.52
N SER A 54 7.74 -14.96 0.19
CA SER A 54 8.89 -15.20 1.08
C SER A 54 10.24 -15.23 0.37
N LYS A 55 10.27 -15.46 -0.94
CA LYS A 55 11.52 -15.56 -1.71
C LYS A 55 12.10 -14.20 -2.09
N TRP A 56 11.29 -13.15 -2.09
CA TRP A 56 11.71 -11.83 -2.57
C TRP A 56 11.33 -10.66 -1.64
N SER A 57 10.45 -10.87 -0.67
CA SER A 57 10.03 -9.82 0.25
C SER A 57 11.14 -9.47 1.25
N PRO A 58 11.56 -8.20 1.31
CA PRO A 58 12.58 -7.77 2.27
C PRO A 58 12.08 -7.81 3.72
N PHE A 59 10.77 -7.74 3.94
CA PHE A 59 10.19 -7.73 5.29
C PHE A 59 10.37 -9.05 6.04
N LEU A 60 10.41 -10.17 5.33
CA LEU A 60 10.62 -11.48 5.94
C LEU A 60 12.08 -11.74 6.33
N VAL A 61 13.01 -11.06 5.67
CA VAL A 61 14.43 -11.10 6.03
C VAL A 61 14.68 -10.32 7.33
N SER A 62 13.92 -9.22 7.53
CA SER A 62 14.07 -8.34 8.70
C SER A 62 13.49 -8.93 9.98
N ASP A 63 12.47 -9.79 9.88
CA ASP A 63 11.85 -10.45 11.04
C ASP A 63 11.68 -11.97 10.80
N PRO A 64 12.72 -12.77 11.05
CA PRO A 64 12.67 -14.22 10.85
C PRO A 64 11.66 -14.95 11.76
N GLN A 65 11.23 -14.33 12.84
CA GLN A 65 10.24 -14.90 13.76
C GLN A 65 8.79 -14.51 13.44
N GLN A 66 8.59 -13.72 12.38
CA GLN A 66 7.28 -13.34 11.91
C GLN A 66 6.46 -14.58 11.54
N LYS A 67 5.23 -14.65 12.06
CA LYS A 67 4.27 -15.68 11.66
C LYS A 67 3.58 -15.26 10.38
N ASN A 68 3.58 -16.17 9.39
CA ASN A 68 2.99 -15.94 8.07
C ASN A 68 2.05 -17.07 7.70
N TRP A 69 0.95 -16.75 7.03
CA TRP A 69 0.05 -17.72 6.42
C TRP A 69 -0.71 -17.09 5.25
N THR A 70 -1.16 -17.91 4.34
CA THR A 70 -1.98 -17.50 3.20
C THR A 70 -3.40 -18.01 3.35
N THR A 71 -4.37 -17.26 2.79
CA THR A 71 -5.77 -17.65 2.69
C THR A 71 -6.29 -17.32 1.30
N GLY A 72 -7.37 -17.99 0.88
CA GLY A 72 -7.92 -17.88 -0.47
C GLY A 72 -7.21 -18.77 -1.49
N MET A 73 -7.61 -18.68 -2.74
CA MET A 73 -7.02 -19.42 -3.86
C MET A 73 -5.74 -18.74 -4.30
N ILE A 74 -4.65 -19.49 -4.37
CA ILE A 74 -3.32 -18.98 -4.78
C ILE A 74 -3.41 -18.30 -6.15
N GLY A 75 -2.86 -17.08 -6.25
CA GLY A 75 -2.81 -16.30 -7.48
C GLY A 75 -4.15 -15.72 -7.95
N ALA A 76 -5.23 -15.93 -7.21
CA ALA A 76 -6.55 -15.38 -7.54
C ALA A 76 -6.86 -14.11 -6.76
N VAL A 77 -7.65 -13.21 -7.35
CA VAL A 77 -8.19 -12.04 -6.66
C VAL A 77 -8.93 -12.47 -5.38
N GLY A 78 -8.67 -11.77 -4.29
CA GLY A 78 -9.17 -12.11 -2.95
C GLY A 78 -8.24 -13.04 -2.15
N SER A 79 -7.16 -13.58 -2.74
CA SER A 79 -6.14 -14.27 -1.96
C SER A 79 -5.40 -13.30 -1.05
N ARG A 80 -4.98 -13.77 0.13
CA ARG A 80 -4.34 -12.94 1.15
C ARG A 80 -3.09 -13.61 1.71
N PHE A 81 -2.07 -12.80 1.91
CA PHE A 81 -0.90 -13.11 2.72
C PHE A 81 -0.98 -12.35 4.04
N HIS A 82 -1.09 -13.07 5.14
CA HIS A 82 -1.15 -12.50 6.48
C HIS A 82 0.23 -12.54 7.13
N TRP A 83 0.51 -11.51 7.94
CA TRP A 83 1.69 -11.50 8.80
C TRP A 83 1.34 -11.04 10.20
N LYS A 84 2.09 -11.57 11.15
CA LYS A 84 2.09 -11.14 12.53
C LYS A 84 3.51 -11.16 13.05
N SER A 85 4.06 -9.97 13.20
CA SER A 85 5.40 -9.76 13.76
C SER A 85 5.39 -9.89 15.28
N VAL A 86 6.48 -10.40 15.82
CA VAL A 86 6.74 -10.40 17.27
C VAL A 86 7.49 -9.12 17.65
N ALA A 87 8.18 -8.51 16.68
CA ALA A 87 8.96 -7.30 16.86
C ALA A 87 8.13 -6.04 16.47
N GLU A 88 8.69 -5.16 15.63
CA GLU A 88 8.11 -3.85 15.33
C GLU A 88 7.29 -3.79 14.03
N ALA A 89 7.34 -4.83 13.20
CA ALA A 89 6.65 -4.82 11.89
C ALA A 89 5.11 -4.93 11.97
N GLY A 90 4.57 -5.06 13.18
CA GLY A 90 3.13 -5.06 13.41
C GLY A 90 2.40 -6.29 12.87
N GLU A 91 1.11 -6.14 12.58
CA GLU A 91 0.29 -7.19 11.98
C GLU A 91 -0.65 -6.64 10.92
N GLY A 92 -1.00 -7.49 9.95
CA GLY A 92 -1.86 -7.13 8.85
C GLY A 92 -1.97 -8.22 7.78
N PHE A 93 -2.42 -7.83 6.60
CA PHE A 93 -2.45 -8.70 5.44
C PHE A 93 -2.28 -7.92 4.13
N GLN A 94 -1.75 -8.60 3.14
CA GLN A 94 -1.78 -8.16 1.74
C GLN A 94 -2.87 -8.93 1.02
N GLU A 95 -3.64 -8.26 0.19
CA GLU A 95 -4.72 -8.84 -0.60
C GLU A 95 -4.50 -8.55 -2.08
N LEU A 96 -4.61 -9.58 -2.91
CA LEU A 96 -4.64 -9.44 -4.35
C LEU A 96 -5.99 -8.87 -4.77
N VAL A 97 -6.05 -7.60 -5.17
CA VAL A 97 -7.31 -6.89 -5.49
C VAL A 97 -7.59 -6.82 -6.98
N GLU A 98 -6.55 -6.80 -7.80
CA GLU A 98 -6.65 -6.88 -9.26
C GLU A 98 -5.50 -7.74 -9.80
N ALA A 99 -5.80 -8.51 -10.85
CA ALA A 99 -4.83 -9.38 -11.51
C ALA A 99 -5.16 -9.45 -13.00
N ASP A 100 -4.32 -8.86 -13.82
CA ASP A 100 -4.36 -8.96 -15.27
C ASP A 100 -3.16 -9.80 -15.72
N PRO A 101 -3.39 -11.03 -16.22
CA PRO A 101 -2.32 -11.98 -16.49
C PRO A 101 -1.21 -11.41 -17.37
N ASN A 102 0.03 -11.59 -16.91
CA ASN A 102 1.27 -11.14 -17.58
C ASN A 102 1.42 -9.63 -17.78
N SER A 103 0.48 -8.82 -17.28
CA SER A 103 0.41 -7.38 -17.49
C SER A 103 0.49 -6.59 -16.20
N SER A 104 -0.41 -6.85 -15.25
CA SER A 104 -0.42 -6.10 -13.99
C SER A 104 -0.99 -6.86 -12.81
N VAL A 105 -0.56 -6.45 -11.61
CA VAL A 105 -1.02 -6.99 -10.33
C VAL A 105 -1.18 -5.81 -9.37
N ARG A 106 -2.36 -5.68 -8.75
CA ARG A 106 -2.61 -4.71 -7.69
C ARG A 106 -2.78 -5.43 -6.36
N ILE A 107 -2.01 -5.00 -5.38
CA ILE A 107 -2.02 -5.54 -4.03
C ILE A 107 -2.36 -4.42 -3.05
N ARG A 108 -3.39 -4.64 -2.23
CA ARG A 108 -3.71 -3.78 -1.09
C ARG A 108 -3.07 -4.35 0.16
N CYS A 109 -2.29 -3.52 0.87
CA CYS A 109 -1.68 -3.88 2.13
C CYS A 109 -2.50 -3.26 3.27
N THR A 110 -3.20 -4.07 4.06
CA THR A 110 -3.93 -3.60 5.22
C THR A 110 -3.10 -3.84 6.47
N ILE A 111 -2.62 -2.77 7.07
CA ILE A 111 -1.91 -2.78 8.35
C ILE A 111 -2.96 -2.56 9.44
N THR A 112 -2.97 -3.43 10.45
CA THR A 112 -3.91 -3.34 11.58
C THR A 112 -3.21 -2.92 12.88
N LYS A 113 -1.89 -3.12 12.97
CA LYS A 113 -1.05 -2.66 14.08
C LYS A 113 0.35 -2.28 13.57
N PRO A 114 1.03 -1.30 14.20
CA PRO A 114 0.62 -0.50 15.38
C PRO A 114 -0.39 0.61 15.07
N PHE A 115 -0.60 0.96 13.80
CA PHE A 115 -1.57 1.95 13.32
C PHE A 115 -2.30 1.40 12.11
N GLU A 116 -3.52 1.85 11.89
CA GLU A 116 -4.30 1.43 10.73
C GLU A 116 -3.88 2.18 9.47
N SER A 117 -3.59 1.45 8.40
CA SER A 117 -3.26 2.00 7.10
C SER A 117 -3.57 0.99 6.00
N SER A 118 -3.85 1.46 4.80
CA SER A 118 -4.19 0.61 3.66
C SER A 118 -3.53 1.09 2.36
N PRO A 119 -2.18 1.10 2.28
CA PRO A 119 -1.50 1.44 1.05
C PRO A 119 -1.75 0.41 -0.05
N GLU A 120 -1.66 0.87 -1.29
CA GLU A 120 -1.76 0.02 -2.48
C GLU A 120 -0.45 -0.01 -3.26
N PHE A 121 -0.16 -1.19 -3.81
CA PHE A 121 0.96 -1.44 -4.70
C PHE A 121 0.43 -1.90 -6.05
N LEU A 122 0.74 -1.16 -7.10
CA LEU A 122 0.48 -1.57 -8.48
C LEU A 122 1.80 -2.00 -9.12
N TYR A 123 1.87 -3.25 -9.52
CA TYR A 123 2.96 -3.78 -10.33
C TYR A 123 2.51 -3.83 -11.79
N THR A 124 3.30 -3.23 -12.69
CA THR A 124 3.09 -3.36 -14.13
C THR A 124 4.28 -4.05 -14.77
N ILE A 125 3.99 -4.96 -15.68
CA ILE A 125 4.98 -5.76 -16.41
C ILE A 125 4.91 -5.33 -17.87
N SER A 126 6.02 -4.94 -18.45
CA SER A 126 6.10 -4.53 -19.86
C SER A 126 7.39 -5.05 -20.50
N GLU A 127 7.29 -5.47 -21.75
CA GLU A 127 8.46 -5.82 -22.53
C GLU A 127 9.21 -4.57 -22.99
N THR A 128 10.53 -4.65 -23.06
CA THR A 128 11.39 -3.61 -23.59
C THR A 128 11.86 -4.02 -25.01
N THR A 129 12.44 -3.07 -25.73
CA THR A 129 13.03 -3.32 -27.07
C THR A 129 14.26 -4.23 -27.03
N GLU A 130 14.83 -4.48 -25.86
CA GLU A 130 16.03 -5.31 -25.66
C GLU A 130 15.71 -6.73 -25.17
N ASN A 131 14.51 -7.21 -25.37
CA ASN A 131 14.05 -8.53 -24.92
C ASN A 131 14.14 -8.75 -23.41
N THR A 132 14.08 -7.68 -22.63
CA THR A 132 14.01 -7.69 -21.17
C THR A 132 12.65 -7.21 -20.71
N LEU A 133 12.25 -7.58 -19.49
CA LEU A 133 11.04 -7.06 -18.86
C LEU A 133 11.38 -5.86 -18.00
N LYS A 134 10.55 -4.82 -18.09
CA LYS A 134 10.49 -3.74 -17.11
C LYS A 134 9.34 -4.01 -16.14
N ILE A 135 9.67 -4.21 -14.88
CA ILE A 135 8.68 -4.24 -13.80
C ILE A 135 8.70 -2.88 -13.13
N LYS A 136 7.55 -2.21 -13.12
CA LYS A 136 7.34 -0.96 -12.40
C LYS A 136 6.44 -1.24 -11.20
N GLN A 137 6.86 -0.83 -10.02
CA GLN A 137 6.06 -0.78 -8.80
C GLN A 137 5.66 0.67 -8.54
N SER A 138 4.36 0.91 -8.45
CA SER A 138 3.79 2.18 -7.98
C SER A 138 3.17 1.94 -6.61
N PHE A 139 3.61 2.71 -5.63
CA PHE A 139 3.06 2.72 -4.28
C PHE A 139 2.14 3.91 -4.13
N GLU A 140 0.95 3.71 -3.61
CA GLU A 140 0.02 4.77 -3.27
C GLU A 140 -0.49 4.60 -1.84
N MET A 141 -0.43 5.68 -1.07
CA MET A 141 -0.98 5.74 0.26
C MET A 141 -1.81 7.01 0.42
N GLN A 142 -3.05 6.85 0.86
CA GLN A 142 -3.90 7.98 1.23
C GLN A 142 -3.48 8.49 2.61
N CYS A 143 -3.18 9.79 2.69
CA CYS A 143 -2.83 10.44 3.94
C CYS A 143 -3.94 11.38 4.36
N SER A 144 -4.37 11.31 5.62
CA SER A 144 -5.25 12.32 6.19
C SER A 144 -4.49 13.63 6.45
N ALA A 145 -5.20 14.74 6.59
CA ALA A 145 -4.59 16.01 6.93
C ALA A 145 -3.85 15.99 8.30
N LEU A 146 -4.27 15.11 9.21
CA LEU A 146 -3.64 14.90 10.52
C LEU A 146 -2.30 14.15 10.41
N ASP A 147 -2.18 13.20 9.48
CA ASP A 147 -0.94 12.45 9.27
C ASP A 147 0.18 13.36 8.78
N LYS A 148 -0.16 14.39 7.97
CA LYS A 148 0.79 15.41 7.52
C LYS A 148 1.32 16.33 8.60
N LEU A 149 0.56 16.54 9.67
CA LEU A 149 0.96 17.39 10.79
C LEU A 149 1.94 16.68 11.74
N MET A 150 2.00 15.33 11.65
CA MET A 150 2.85 14.49 12.50
C MET A 150 4.12 14.00 11.81
N MET A 151 4.30 14.28 10.51
CA MET A 151 5.53 14.05 9.72
C MET A 151 6.44 15.29 9.74
#